data_4577f1176b721ca3d946713baf1b1fa7
#
_entry.id   4577f1176b721ca3d946713baf1b1fa7
#
_cell.length_a   1.000
_cell.length_b   1.000
_cell.length_c   1.000
_cell.angle_alpha   90.00
_cell.angle_beta   90.00
_cell.angle_gamma   90.00
#
_symmetry.space_group_name_H-M   'P 1'
#
loop_
_entity.id
_entity.type
_entity.pdbx_description
1 polymer ?
#
loop_
_entity_poly.entity_id
_entity_poly.type
_entity_poly.pdbx_seq_one_letter_code
_entity_poly.pdbx_strand_id
1 'polypeptide(L)'
;MAFEGLSDRLESAFQRLKSKGSLTESDVKEAMREVRLALLEADVNYKVAKDFTAKVTERAIGAQVMESLTPAQMVIKIVNEELTDLMGGTQTRLAYASHPPTVIMMCGLQGSGKTTHCAKIARKLKSENHRPLLVACDIYRPAAIKQLQVVGEQVDVPVFEMGQTDPVIIAKEAIKLAKDKGYDYVFIDTAGRLHIDTELMNELKNIKAEVRPHEILLVIDSMLGQDAVTVASTFNDELGIDGLVLTKMDGDTRGGAALSARAVTGKPIKFVGMGEKLDELDYFYPDRMASRILGMGDVLSLIEKAETALDEKKARQLEEKLRKNKFDLEDLLDQMEQVQKLGSMKDILSMLPGINKKVKDVDVDDRQLDRMRAIIQSMTIKERKNPDIINPSRKRRIAAGCGMQVEDVNRLLNQYRQMQKMFKHMNSGSMKRKMKRMGLTGGGNGMGGMGGMGGFGGFPM
;
A
#
# COMPACT_ATOMS: atom_id res chain seq x y z
N MET A 1 -0.19 10.55 4.34
CA MET A 1 -0.71 9.25 3.83
C MET A 1 -1.95 9.48 3.00
N ALA A 2 -2.24 8.57 2.04
CA ALA A 2 -3.46 8.68 1.25
C ALA A 2 -4.71 8.80 2.13
N PHE A 3 -5.59 9.73 1.80
CA PHE A 3 -6.86 10.01 2.48
C PHE A 3 -6.78 10.50 3.95
N GLU A 4 -5.62 10.87 4.47
CA GLU A 4 -5.46 11.24 5.89
C GLU A 4 -6.35 12.44 6.29
N GLY A 5 -6.40 13.48 5.44
CA GLY A 5 -7.26 14.64 5.67
C GLY A 5 -8.76 14.29 5.67
N LEU A 6 -9.19 13.41 4.76
CA LEU A 6 -10.58 12.93 4.71
C LEU A 6 -10.90 12.06 5.93
N SER A 7 -10.00 11.13 6.29
CA SER A 7 -10.17 10.23 7.44
C SER A 7 -10.34 11.01 8.76
N ASP A 8 -9.50 12.01 9.01
CA ASP A 8 -9.56 12.83 10.23
C ASP A 8 -10.90 13.56 10.40
N ARG A 9 -11.44 14.08 9.29
CA ARG A 9 -12.73 14.77 9.31
C ARG A 9 -13.90 13.83 9.50
N LEU A 10 -13.89 12.70 8.81
CA LEU A 10 -14.93 11.69 8.97
C LEU A 10 -14.92 11.10 10.38
N GLU A 11 -13.74 10.82 10.94
CA GLU A 11 -13.61 10.37 12.32
C GLU A 11 -14.21 11.39 13.31
N SER A 12 -13.95 12.67 13.11
CA SER A 12 -14.49 13.75 13.95
C SER A 12 -16.02 13.81 13.89
N ALA A 13 -16.61 13.69 12.69
CA ALA A 13 -18.06 13.65 12.50
C ALA A 13 -18.69 12.43 13.19
N PHE A 14 -18.07 11.25 13.07
CA PHE A 14 -18.57 10.02 13.68
C PHE A 14 -18.36 9.95 15.20
N GLN A 15 -17.33 10.58 15.75
CA GLN A 15 -17.16 10.67 17.20
C GLN A 15 -18.32 11.44 17.85
N ARG A 16 -18.81 12.50 17.21
CA ARG A 16 -19.99 13.24 17.69
C ARG A 16 -21.25 12.36 17.66
N LEU A 17 -21.44 11.55 16.61
CA LEU A 17 -22.54 10.59 16.56
C LEU A 17 -22.45 9.53 17.68
N LYS A 18 -21.24 8.98 17.91
CA LYS A 18 -21.01 7.97 18.96
C LYS A 18 -21.26 8.50 20.38
N SER A 19 -21.07 9.80 20.60
CA SER A 19 -21.30 10.41 21.92
C SER A 19 -22.79 10.55 22.28
N LYS A 20 -23.70 10.42 21.30
CA LYS A 20 -25.14 10.47 21.49
C LYS A 20 -25.68 9.05 21.76
N GLY A 21 -26.34 8.83 22.88
CA GLY A 21 -26.89 7.52 23.26
C GLY A 21 -28.06 7.06 22.39
N SER A 22 -28.84 8.00 21.87
CA SER A 22 -29.90 7.79 20.88
C SER A 22 -29.70 8.77 19.73
N LEU A 23 -30.06 8.36 18.51
CA LEU A 23 -29.98 9.22 17.33
C LEU A 23 -31.39 9.61 16.87
N THR A 24 -31.54 10.87 16.46
CA THR A 24 -32.71 11.36 15.75
C THR A 24 -32.41 11.50 14.25
N GLU A 25 -33.44 11.58 13.42
CA GLU A 25 -33.25 11.88 11.99
C GLU A 25 -32.45 13.17 11.75
N SER A 26 -32.63 14.18 12.62
CA SER A 26 -31.88 15.43 12.54
C SER A 26 -30.40 15.21 12.79
N ASP A 27 -30.01 14.35 13.73
CA ASP A 27 -28.63 14.01 14.04
C ASP A 27 -27.95 13.32 12.86
N VAL A 28 -28.64 12.39 12.20
CA VAL A 28 -28.16 11.72 10.99
C VAL A 28 -27.98 12.72 9.85
N LYS A 29 -28.96 13.61 9.61
CA LYS A 29 -28.87 14.63 8.55
C LYS A 29 -27.73 15.61 8.80
N GLU A 30 -27.50 16.03 10.05
CA GLU A 30 -26.39 16.90 10.44
C GLU A 30 -25.04 16.20 10.18
N ALA A 31 -24.88 14.96 10.63
CA ALA A 31 -23.66 14.20 10.40
C ALA A 31 -23.40 13.99 8.89
N MET A 32 -24.41 13.68 8.10
CA MET A 32 -24.26 13.54 6.65
C MET A 32 -23.92 14.85 5.95
N ARG A 33 -24.33 15.99 6.52
CA ARG A 33 -23.88 17.30 6.06
C ARG A 33 -22.38 17.49 6.30
N GLU A 34 -21.87 17.11 7.49
CA GLU A 34 -20.44 17.18 7.81
C GLU A 34 -19.64 16.20 6.91
N VAL A 35 -20.14 14.97 6.71
CA VAL A 35 -19.53 14.00 5.78
C VAL A 35 -19.47 14.57 4.35
N ARG A 36 -20.53 15.22 3.86
CA ARG A 36 -20.51 15.84 2.53
C ARG A 36 -19.46 16.95 2.45
N LEU A 37 -19.35 17.80 3.46
CA LEU A 37 -18.34 18.84 3.50
C LEU A 37 -16.93 18.23 3.49
N ALA A 38 -16.69 17.17 4.28
CA ALA A 38 -15.41 16.46 4.30
C ALA A 38 -15.05 15.89 2.92
N LEU A 39 -16.01 15.30 2.21
CA LEU A 39 -15.83 14.79 0.85
C LEU A 39 -15.49 15.91 -0.15
N LEU A 40 -16.18 17.05 -0.07
CA LEU A 40 -15.91 18.20 -0.94
C LEU A 40 -14.55 18.83 -0.70
N GLU A 41 -14.12 18.95 0.56
CA GLU A 41 -12.80 19.44 0.92
C GLU A 41 -11.67 18.45 0.53
N ALA A 42 -12.01 17.17 0.42
CA ALA A 42 -11.14 16.14 -0.13
C ALA A 42 -11.14 16.10 -1.67
N ASP A 43 -11.68 17.10 -2.35
CA ASP A 43 -11.78 17.19 -3.81
C ASP A 43 -12.68 16.11 -4.46
N VAL A 44 -13.66 15.55 -3.72
CA VAL A 44 -14.67 14.69 -4.33
C VAL A 44 -15.64 15.55 -5.15
N ASN A 45 -16.00 15.08 -6.34
CA ASN A 45 -16.98 15.76 -7.21
C ASN A 45 -18.31 16.00 -6.49
N TYR A 46 -18.86 17.21 -6.62
CA TYR A 46 -20.08 17.63 -5.93
C TYR A 46 -21.26 16.67 -6.11
N LYS A 47 -21.50 16.23 -7.36
CA LYS A 47 -22.59 15.29 -7.65
C LYS A 47 -22.38 13.96 -6.94
N VAL A 48 -21.15 13.43 -6.97
CA VAL A 48 -20.78 12.18 -6.30
C VAL A 48 -20.98 12.29 -4.79
N ALA A 49 -20.50 13.37 -4.16
CA ALA A 49 -20.64 13.61 -2.72
C ALA A 49 -22.13 13.78 -2.32
N LYS A 50 -22.92 14.46 -3.15
CA LYS A 50 -24.36 14.64 -2.91
C LYS A 50 -25.12 13.30 -3.01
N ASP A 51 -24.89 12.53 -4.06
CA ASP A 51 -25.59 11.26 -4.30
C ASP A 51 -25.21 10.23 -3.22
N PHE A 52 -23.93 10.18 -2.85
CA PHE A 52 -23.44 9.35 -1.75
C PHE A 52 -24.15 9.67 -0.43
N THR A 53 -24.12 10.95 0.00
CA THR A 53 -24.73 11.34 1.28
C THR A 53 -26.25 11.18 1.27
N ALA A 54 -26.92 11.31 0.13
CA ALA A 54 -28.36 11.05 0.00
C ALA A 54 -28.67 9.56 0.24
N LYS A 55 -27.94 8.65 -0.41
CA LYS A 55 -28.10 7.19 -0.23
C LYS A 55 -27.85 6.76 1.21
N VAL A 56 -26.76 7.25 1.82
CA VAL A 56 -26.44 6.94 3.23
C VAL A 56 -27.57 7.45 4.14
N THR A 57 -28.06 8.68 3.91
CA THR A 57 -29.12 9.27 4.74
C THR A 57 -30.39 8.44 4.65
N GLU A 58 -30.83 8.06 3.45
CA GLU A 58 -31.99 7.23 3.23
C GLU A 58 -31.92 5.90 3.99
N ARG A 59 -30.78 5.19 3.89
CA ARG A 59 -30.54 3.94 4.60
C ARG A 59 -30.45 4.12 6.12
N ALA A 60 -29.84 5.21 6.57
CA ALA A 60 -29.58 5.46 8.00
C ALA A 60 -30.82 5.93 8.77
N ILE A 61 -31.83 6.52 8.10
CA ILE A 61 -33.10 6.94 8.73
C ILE A 61 -34.08 5.77 8.87
N GLY A 62 -33.80 4.60 8.29
CA GLY A 62 -34.68 3.44 8.39
C GLY A 62 -34.91 2.99 9.84
N ALA A 63 -36.14 2.51 10.14
CA ALA A 63 -36.56 2.12 11.49
C ALA A 63 -35.60 1.15 12.18
N GLN A 64 -35.05 0.17 11.44
CA GLN A 64 -34.08 -0.80 11.98
C GLN A 64 -32.81 -0.17 12.55
N VAL A 65 -32.36 0.97 11.99
CA VAL A 65 -31.17 1.70 12.46
C VAL A 65 -31.52 2.53 13.69
N MET A 66 -32.63 3.25 13.62
CA MET A 66 -33.05 4.17 14.68
C MET A 66 -33.46 3.46 15.98
N GLU A 67 -34.02 2.26 15.87
CA GLU A 67 -34.42 1.40 16.99
C GLU A 67 -33.30 0.48 17.51
N SER A 68 -32.13 0.50 16.87
CA SER A 68 -30.98 -0.33 17.27
C SER A 68 -30.40 0.11 18.61
N LEU A 69 -29.87 -0.86 19.38
CA LEU A 69 -29.08 -0.59 20.59
C LEU A 69 -27.78 0.19 20.32
N THR A 70 -27.28 0.19 19.07
CA THR A 70 -26.06 0.86 18.66
C THR A 70 -26.25 1.64 17.35
N PRO A 71 -27.13 2.67 17.33
CA PRO A 71 -27.49 3.36 16.08
C PRO A 71 -26.30 4.01 15.37
N ALA A 72 -25.38 4.62 16.13
CA ALA A 72 -24.18 5.25 15.58
C ALA A 72 -23.28 4.25 14.86
N GLN A 73 -23.12 3.04 15.40
CA GLN A 73 -22.32 1.98 14.75
C GLN A 73 -22.98 1.50 13.45
N MET A 74 -24.32 1.41 13.44
CA MET A 74 -25.07 1.05 12.24
C MET A 74 -24.89 2.10 11.13
N VAL A 75 -24.96 3.40 11.46
CA VAL A 75 -24.70 4.49 10.50
C VAL A 75 -23.27 4.38 9.94
N ILE A 76 -22.25 4.17 10.78
CA ILE A 76 -20.88 4.02 10.31
C ILE A 76 -20.73 2.79 9.40
N LYS A 77 -21.39 1.69 9.72
CA LYS A 77 -21.41 0.49 8.87
C LYS A 77 -22.02 0.80 7.50
N ILE A 78 -23.14 1.51 7.45
CA ILE A 78 -23.79 1.93 6.19
C ILE A 78 -22.84 2.82 5.38
N VAL A 79 -22.15 3.78 6.03
CA VAL A 79 -21.16 4.62 5.35
C VAL A 79 -20.01 3.78 4.77
N ASN A 80 -19.53 2.78 5.51
CA ASN A 80 -18.47 1.88 5.02
C ASN A 80 -18.92 1.07 3.79
N GLU A 81 -20.12 0.53 3.83
CA GLU A 81 -20.71 -0.21 2.70
C GLU A 81 -20.88 0.67 1.46
N GLU A 82 -21.45 1.86 1.63
CA GLU A 82 -21.63 2.81 0.51
C GLU A 82 -20.30 3.36 -0.03
N LEU A 83 -19.28 3.57 0.81
CA LEU A 83 -17.93 3.91 0.35
C LEU A 83 -17.30 2.76 -0.43
N THR A 84 -17.45 1.53 0.05
CA THR A 84 -16.95 0.34 -0.64
C THR A 84 -17.60 0.22 -2.02
N ASP A 85 -18.91 0.38 -2.11
CA ASP A 85 -19.65 0.35 -3.38
C ASP A 85 -19.26 1.50 -4.31
N LEU A 86 -19.10 2.71 -3.78
CA LEU A 86 -18.62 3.86 -4.53
C LEU A 86 -17.24 3.59 -5.17
N MET A 87 -16.37 2.86 -4.48
CA MET A 87 -15.04 2.48 -4.96
C MET A 87 -15.01 1.23 -5.84
N GLY A 88 -16.15 0.53 -6.02
CA GLY A 88 -16.26 -0.60 -6.94
C GLY A 88 -16.69 -1.92 -6.32
N GLY A 89 -16.99 -1.95 -5.02
CA GLY A 89 -17.49 -3.12 -4.29
C GLY A 89 -16.39 -4.16 -4.02
N THR A 90 -15.85 -4.76 -5.07
CA THR A 90 -14.86 -5.84 -4.97
C THR A 90 -13.59 -5.53 -5.78
N GLN A 91 -12.48 -6.19 -5.41
CA GLN A 91 -11.25 -6.13 -6.17
C GLN A 91 -11.46 -6.62 -7.61
N THR A 92 -10.92 -5.87 -8.57
CA THR A 92 -10.92 -6.27 -9.98
C THR A 92 -9.49 -6.54 -10.44
N ARG A 93 -9.22 -7.78 -10.86
CA ARG A 93 -7.91 -8.19 -11.40
C ARG A 93 -7.75 -7.78 -12.86
N LEU A 94 -6.51 -7.85 -13.36
CA LEU A 94 -6.26 -7.74 -14.79
C LEU A 94 -6.96 -8.84 -15.58
N ALA A 95 -7.34 -8.54 -16.81
CA ALA A 95 -7.79 -9.55 -17.75
C ALA A 95 -6.68 -10.58 -17.98
N TYR A 96 -7.09 -11.81 -18.25
CA TYR A 96 -6.19 -12.87 -18.69
C TYR A 96 -6.74 -13.44 -19.98
N ALA A 97 -5.97 -13.34 -21.07
CA ALA A 97 -6.38 -13.83 -22.37
C ALA A 97 -6.38 -15.36 -22.40
N SER A 98 -7.39 -15.95 -23.03
CA SER A 98 -7.43 -17.41 -23.24
C SER A 98 -6.25 -17.91 -24.07
N HIS A 99 -5.67 -17.05 -24.90
CA HIS A 99 -4.50 -17.32 -25.74
C HIS A 99 -3.48 -16.20 -25.52
N PRO A 100 -2.32 -16.49 -24.92
CA PRO A 100 -1.27 -15.49 -24.69
C PRO A 100 -0.75 -14.88 -26.01
N PRO A 101 -0.29 -13.64 -25.96
CA PRO A 101 -0.17 -12.76 -24.80
C PRO A 101 -1.44 -11.97 -24.48
N THR A 102 -1.64 -11.66 -23.22
CA THR A 102 -2.59 -10.61 -22.78
C THR A 102 -1.98 -9.27 -23.08
N VAL A 103 -2.63 -8.45 -23.90
CA VAL A 103 -2.16 -7.13 -24.31
C VAL A 103 -2.83 -6.07 -23.46
N ILE A 104 -2.05 -5.29 -22.73
CA ILE A 104 -2.48 -4.18 -21.88
C ILE A 104 -1.94 -2.87 -22.47
N MET A 105 -2.82 -1.92 -22.76
CA MET A 105 -2.43 -0.60 -23.22
C MET A 105 -2.50 0.41 -22.08
N MET A 106 -1.39 1.07 -21.79
CA MET A 106 -1.30 2.10 -20.73
C MET A 106 -1.47 3.48 -21.37
N CYS A 107 -2.47 4.24 -20.95
CA CYS A 107 -2.72 5.59 -21.43
C CYS A 107 -2.82 6.62 -20.29
N GLY A 108 -2.79 7.91 -20.60
CA GLY A 108 -2.87 9.00 -19.62
C GLY A 108 -2.01 10.20 -19.99
N LEU A 109 -2.10 11.27 -19.21
CA LEU A 109 -1.36 12.51 -19.44
C LEU A 109 0.14 12.34 -19.19
N GLN A 110 0.94 13.28 -19.68
CA GLN A 110 2.36 13.37 -19.37
C GLN A 110 2.57 13.56 -17.86
N GLY A 111 3.54 12.84 -17.30
CA GLY A 111 3.84 12.93 -15.86
C GLY A 111 2.89 12.15 -14.96
N SER A 112 1.85 11.49 -15.49
CA SER A 112 0.94 10.65 -14.70
C SER A 112 1.59 9.36 -14.16
N GLY A 113 2.81 9.01 -14.62
CA GLY A 113 3.54 7.84 -14.13
C GLY A 113 3.33 6.56 -14.95
N LYS A 114 2.86 6.63 -16.20
CA LYS A 114 2.65 5.46 -17.08
C LYS A 114 3.85 4.52 -17.15
N THR A 115 4.99 5.03 -17.58
CA THR A 115 6.24 4.27 -17.77
C THR A 115 6.66 3.57 -16.47
N THR A 116 6.64 4.27 -15.34
CA THR A 116 6.98 3.69 -14.04
C THR A 116 6.00 2.61 -13.63
N HIS A 117 4.68 2.82 -13.86
CA HIS A 117 3.67 1.84 -13.48
C HIS A 117 3.59 0.65 -14.42
N CYS A 118 3.97 0.79 -15.71
CA CYS A 118 4.24 -0.36 -16.56
C CYS A 118 5.26 -1.31 -15.92
N ALA A 119 6.40 -0.77 -15.44
CA ALA A 119 7.43 -1.57 -14.80
C ALA A 119 6.99 -2.13 -13.44
N LYS A 120 6.28 -1.34 -12.61
CA LYS A 120 5.76 -1.79 -11.31
C LYS A 120 4.77 -2.95 -11.46
N ILE A 121 3.82 -2.84 -12.40
CA ILE A 121 2.82 -3.89 -12.66
C ILE A 121 3.52 -5.13 -13.22
N ALA A 122 4.44 -4.97 -14.18
CA ALA A 122 5.21 -6.07 -14.75
C ALA A 122 6.02 -6.81 -13.67
N ARG A 123 6.70 -6.08 -12.76
CA ARG A 123 7.40 -6.67 -11.61
C ARG A 123 6.47 -7.49 -10.74
N LYS A 124 5.28 -6.96 -10.42
CA LYS A 124 4.28 -7.64 -9.60
C LYS A 124 3.82 -8.95 -10.27
N LEU A 125 3.48 -8.90 -11.54
CA LEU A 125 3.11 -10.09 -12.30
C LEU A 125 4.25 -11.11 -12.39
N LYS A 126 5.49 -10.65 -12.56
CA LYS A 126 6.66 -11.53 -12.55
C LYS A 126 6.81 -12.25 -11.21
N SER A 127 6.54 -11.58 -10.09
CA SER A 127 6.54 -12.22 -8.75
C SER A 127 5.42 -13.26 -8.59
N GLU A 128 4.38 -13.18 -9.42
CA GLU A 128 3.26 -14.12 -9.52
C GLU A 128 3.50 -15.22 -10.59
N ASN A 129 4.76 -15.35 -11.06
CA ASN A 129 5.23 -16.32 -12.06
C ASN A 129 4.75 -16.06 -13.50
N HIS A 130 4.38 -14.83 -13.83
CA HIS A 130 4.12 -14.43 -15.21
C HIS A 130 5.39 -13.98 -15.94
N ARG A 131 5.31 -13.93 -17.28
CA ARG A 131 6.41 -13.51 -18.17
C ARG A 131 6.01 -12.24 -18.95
N PRO A 132 6.07 -11.04 -18.32
CA PRO A 132 5.69 -9.80 -18.98
C PRO A 132 6.78 -9.30 -19.95
N LEU A 133 6.33 -8.57 -20.98
CA LEU A 133 7.14 -7.79 -21.91
C LEU A 133 6.68 -6.33 -21.87
N LEU A 134 7.61 -5.39 -21.74
CA LEU A 134 7.36 -3.95 -21.84
C LEU A 134 7.61 -3.48 -23.29
N VAL A 135 6.79 -2.54 -23.76
CA VAL A 135 6.87 -2.04 -25.16
C VAL A 135 6.93 -0.52 -25.15
N ALA A 136 7.99 0.04 -25.70
CA ALA A 136 8.23 1.49 -25.76
C ALA A 136 7.54 2.13 -26.98
N CYS A 137 6.33 2.66 -26.78
CA CYS A 137 5.59 3.40 -27.81
C CYS A 137 5.59 4.93 -27.58
N ASP A 138 6.22 5.46 -26.52
CA ASP A 138 6.46 6.90 -26.35
C ASP A 138 7.74 7.29 -27.12
N ILE A 139 7.60 7.49 -28.44
CA ILE A 139 8.72 7.78 -29.34
C ILE A 139 9.05 9.27 -29.45
N TYR A 140 8.16 10.15 -29.00
CA TYR A 140 8.30 11.60 -29.18
C TYR A 140 9.29 12.22 -28.19
N ARG A 141 9.47 11.58 -27.04
CA ARG A 141 10.45 12.01 -26.04
C ARG A 141 11.70 11.15 -26.11
N PRO A 142 12.86 11.71 -26.50
CA PRO A 142 14.10 10.92 -26.68
C PRO A 142 14.49 10.12 -25.41
N ALA A 143 14.16 10.65 -24.24
CA ALA A 143 14.47 10.00 -22.97
C ALA A 143 13.45 8.91 -22.56
N ALA A 144 12.26 8.84 -23.17
CA ALA A 144 11.20 7.93 -22.72
C ALA A 144 11.55 6.46 -22.98
N ILE A 145 12.07 6.14 -24.17
CA ILE A 145 12.53 4.78 -24.50
C ILE A 145 13.64 4.36 -23.53
N LYS A 146 14.63 5.24 -23.31
CA LYS A 146 15.72 4.99 -22.36
C LYS A 146 15.20 4.82 -20.93
N GLN A 147 14.21 5.61 -20.53
CA GLN A 147 13.58 5.51 -19.21
C GLN A 147 12.92 4.15 -19.03
N LEU A 148 12.15 3.68 -20.01
CA LEU A 148 11.51 2.36 -19.93
C LEU A 148 12.55 1.24 -19.89
N GLN A 149 13.65 1.34 -20.65
CA GLN A 149 14.76 0.38 -20.59
C GLN A 149 15.37 0.32 -19.19
N VAL A 150 15.70 1.47 -18.60
CA VAL A 150 16.30 1.53 -17.25
C VAL A 150 15.37 0.92 -16.18
N VAL A 151 14.08 1.26 -16.18
CA VAL A 151 13.16 0.69 -15.21
C VAL A 151 12.88 -0.79 -15.49
N GLY A 152 12.88 -1.21 -16.75
CA GLY A 152 12.78 -2.61 -17.16
C GLY A 152 13.96 -3.46 -16.65
N GLU A 153 15.19 -2.95 -16.79
CA GLU A 153 16.39 -3.59 -16.21
C GLU A 153 16.30 -3.71 -14.68
N GLN A 154 15.87 -2.64 -14.00
CA GLN A 154 15.73 -2.66 -12.53
C GLN A 154 14.75 -3.71 -12.03
N VAL A 155 13.71 -4.04 -12.79
CA VAL A 155 12.73 -5.07 -12.44
C VAL A 155 13.01 -6.41 -13.13
N ASP A 156 14.10 -6.49 -13.90
CA ASP A 156 14.49 -7.67 -14.68
C ASP A 156 13.33 -8.15 -15.59
N VAL A 157 12.73 -7.20 -16.34
CA VAL A 157 11.69 -7.42 -17.33
C VAL A 157 12.18 -6.90 -18.68
N PRO A 158 12.11 -7.69 -19.77
CA PRO A 158 12.58 -7.27 -21.08
C PRO A 158 11.74 -6.12 -21.64
N VAL A 159 12.41 -5.24 -22.38
CA VAL A 159 11.80 -4.09 -23.08
C VAL A 159 11.99 -4.27 -24.59
N PHE A 160 10.89 -4.16 -25.32
CA PHE A 160 10.92 -4.11 -26.78
C PHE A 160 10.84 -2.66 -27.25
N GLU A 161 11.71 -2.29 -28.18
CA GLU A 161 11.72 -0.98 -28.80
C GLU A 161 12.18 -1.07 -30.26
N MET A 162 11.84 -0.08 -31.06
CA MET A 162 12.26 0.05 -32.47
C MET A 162 12.66 1.49 -32.78
N GLY A 163 13.21 2.21 -31.81
CA GLY A 163 13.59 3.62 -31.96
C GLY A 163 12.37 4.51 -32.25
N GLN A 164 12.55 5.46 -33.18
CA GLN A 164 11.49 6.41 -33.56
C GLN A 164 10.63 5.89 -34.75
N THR A 165 10.26 4.62 -34.69
CA THR A 165 9.32 3.99 -35.61
C THR A 165 7.89 4.30 -35.21
N ASP A 166 6.92 4.20 -36.13
CA ASP A 166 5.49 4.37 -35.85
C ASP A 166 5.05 3.48 -34.66
N PRO A 167 4.39 4.03 -33.60
CA PRO A 167 3.97 3.30 -32.43
C PRO A 167 3.05 2.10 -32.74
N VAL A 168 2.24 2.19 -33.79
CA VAL A 168 1.37 1.10 -34.23
C VAL A 168 2.19 -0.09 -34.72
N ILE A 169 3.25 0.17 -35.48
CA ILE A 169 4.17 -0.86 -35.98
C ILE A 169 4.93 -1.48 -34.82
N ILE A 170 5.46 -0.66 -33.90
CA ILE A 170 6.15 -1.14 -32.69
C ILE A 170 5.26 -2.10 -31.88
N ALA A 171 4.03 -1.69 -31.62
CA ALA A 171 3.08 -2.50 -30.84
C ALA A 171 2.76 -3.85 -31.53
N LYS A 172 2.60 -3.85 -32.84
CA LYS A 172 2.33 -5.05 -33.64
C LYS A 172 3.50 -6.04 -33.61
N GLU A 173 4.72 -5.56 -33.88
CA GLU A 173 5.92 -6.42 -33.86
C GLU A 173 6.24 -6.93 -32.46
N ALA A 174 5.95 -6.14 -31.40
CA ALA A 174 6.08 -6.57 -30.03
C ALA A 174 5.15 -7.75 -29.70
N ILE A 175 3.89 -7.71 -30.15
CA ILE A 175 2.94 -8.82 -29.94
C ILE A 175 3.39 -10.08 -30.68
N LYS A 176 3.94 -9.95 -31.89
CA LYS A 176 4.50 -11.06 -32.64
C LYS A 176 5.68 -11.68 -31.89
N LEU A 177 6.62 -10.85 -31.45
CA LEU A 177 7.75 -11.29 -30.62
C LEU A 177 7.28 -11.99 -29.33
N ALA A 178 6.24 -11.45 -28.67
CA ALA A 178 5.70 -12.03 -27.45
C ALA A 178 5.15 -13.44 -27.68
N LYS A 179 4.45 -13.68 -28.80
CA LYS A 179 3.98 -15.01 -29.18
C LYS A 179 5.14 -15.96 -29.45
N ASP A 180 6.14 -15.51 -30.22
CA ASP A 180 7.29 -16.36 -30.61
C ASP A 180 8.15 -16.75 -29.39
N LYS A 181 8.29 -15.85 -28.42
CA LYS A 181 9.10 -16.09 -27.21
C LYS A 181 8.30 -16.56 -25.98
N GLY A 182 6.99 -16.67 -26.09
CA GLY A 182 6.11 -17.16 -25.02
C GLY A 182 6.01 -16.19 -23.83
N TYR A 183 5.94 -14.88 -24.08
CA TYR A 183 5.52 -13.91 -23.08
C TYR A 183 4.00 -13.98 -22.92
N ASP A 184 3.50 -13.91 -21.69
CA ASP A 184 2.07 -14.04 -21.41
C ASP A 184 1.37 -12.68 -21.20
N TYR A 185 2.14 -11.62 -20.90
CA TYR A 185 1.65 -10.25 -20.82
C TYR A 185 2.50 -9.32 -21.69
N VAL A 186 1.85 -8.36 -22.35
CA VAL A 186 2.49 -7.29 -23.11
C VAL A 186 1.93 -5.96 -22.62
N PHE A 187 2.79 -5.09 -22.09
CA PHE A 187 2.44 -3.75 -21.64
C PHE A 187 2.91 -2.73 -22.67
N ILE A 188 1.98 -2.05 -23.32
CA ILE A 188 2.25 -1.00 -24.29
C ILE A 188 2.28 0.34 -23.55
N ASP A 189 3.48 0.90 -23.33
CA ASP A 189 3.68 2.23 -22.75
C ASP A 189 3.52 3.28 -23.83
N THR A 190 2.37 3.95 -23.87
CA THR A 190 2.05 4.93 -24.91
C THR A 190 2.54 6.33 -24.56
N ALA A 191 2.65 7.18 -25.56
CA ALA A 191 2.95 8.59 -25.34
C ALA A 191 1.93 9.27 -24.42
N GLY A 192 2.39 10.29 -23.72
CA GLY A 192 1.54 11.20 -22.96
C GLY A 192 1.84 12.62 -23.34
N ARG A 193 0.79 13.44 -23.49
CA ARG A 193 0.89 14.88 -23.68
C ARG A 193 0.41 15.63 -22.45
N LEU A 194 0.75 16.93 -22.37
CA LEU A 194 0.34 17.78 -21.23
C LEU A 194 -1.18 17.97 -21.18
N HIS A 195 -1.82 17.95 -22.33
CA HIS A 195 -3.26 18.09 -22.49
C HIS A 195 -3.80 17.02 -23.43
N ILE A 196 -5.08 16.73 -23.33
CA ILE A 196 -5.77 15.85 -24.25
C ILE A 196 -5.97 16.64 -25.56
N ASP A 197 -5.37 16.18 -26.62
CA ASP A 197 -5.52 16.74 -27.95
C ASP A 197 -5.94 15.66 -28.96
N THR A 198 -6.38 16.10 -30.15
CA THR A 198 -6.87 15.20 -31.19
C THR A 198 -5.79 14.26 -31.72
N GLU A 199 -4.51 14.71 -31.75
CA GLU A 199 -3.41 13.89 -32.26
C GLU A 199 -3.12 12.73 -31.31
N LEU A 200 -3.07 12.98 -29.98
CA LEU A 200 -2.92 11.93 -28.96
C LEU A 200 -4.06 10.91 -29.06
N MET A 201 -5.28 11.39 -29.13
CA MET A 201 -6.44 10.49 -29.17
C MET A 201 -6.47 9.66 -30.46
N ASN A 202 -6.12 10.23 -31.60
CA ASN A 202 -6.02 9.49 -32.86
C ASN A 202 -4.91 8.43 -32.82
N GLU A 203 -3.74 8.74 -32.27
CA GLU A 203 -2.68 7.77 -32.10
C GLU A 203 -3.13 6.58 -31.23
N LEU A 204 -3.71 6.87 -30.06
CA LEU A 204 -4.23 5.82 -29.17
C LEU A 204 -5.32 4.97 -29.83
N LYS A 205 -6.24 5.60 -30.58
CA LYS A 205 -7.27 4.90 -31.36
C LYS A 205 -6.65 4.01 -32.46
N ASN A 206 -5.62 4.46 -33.13
CA ASN A 206 -4.92 3.68 -34.16
C ASN A 206 -4.22 2.46 -33.55
N ILE A 207 -3.49 2.64 -32.44
CA ILE A 207 -2.89 1.52 -31.71
C ILE A 207 -3.98 0.55 -31.27
N LYS A 208 -5.06 1.03 -30.63
CA LYS A 208 -6.20 0.20 -30.20
C LYS A 208 -6.80 -0.60 -31.35
N ALA A 209 -7.03 0.02 -32.49
CA ALA A 209 -7.64 -0.63 -33.65
C ALA A 209 -6.79 -1.78 -34.21
N GLU A 210 -5.46 -1.58 -34.26
CA GLU A 210 -4.53 -2.56 -34.82
C GLU A 210 -4.23 -3.71 -33.84
N VAL A 211 -3.94 -3.43 -32.56
CA VAL A 211 -3.50 -4.44 -31.61
C VAL A 211 -4.63 -5.06 -30.79
N ARG A 212 -5.80 -4.44 -30.76
CA ARG A 212 -7.00 -4.88 -30.02
C ARG A 212 -6.63 -5.30 -28.59
N PRO A 213 -6.19 -4.36 -27.76
CA PRO A 213 -5.76 -4.69 -26.40
C PRO A 213 -6.89 -5.36 -25.61
N HIS A 214 -6.56 -6.29 -24.74
CA HIS A 214 -7.51 -6.94 -23.84
C HIS A 214 -7.97 -5.99 -22.75
N GLU A 215 -7.12 -5.03 -22.38
CA GLU A 215 -7.44 -3.95 -21.46
C GLU A 215 -6.72 -2.66 -21.81
N ILE A 216 -7.42 -1.55 -21.59
CA ILE A 216 -6.89 -0.19 -21.65
C ILE A 216 -6.92 0.39 -20.25
N LEU A 217 -5.76 0.62 -19.67
CA LEU A 217 -5.61 1.16 -18.34
C LEU A 217 -5.25 2.65 -18.39
N LEU A 218 -6.10 3.47 -17.80
CA LEU A 218 -5.83 4.89 -17.65
C LEU A 218 -5.05 5.15 -16.36
N VAL A 219 -3.86 5.72 -16.51
CA VAL A 219 -2.99 6.11 -15.40
C VAL A 219 -3.27 7.55 -15.02
N ILE A 220 -3.74 7.74 -13.80
CA ILE A 220 -4.15 9.04 -13.26
C ILE A 220 -3.27 9.42 -12.07
N ASP A 221 -2.75 10.64 -12.10
CA ASP A 221 -2.11 11.26 -10.96
C ASP A 221 -3.20 11.71 -9.96
N SER A 222 -3.20 11.16 -8.75
CA SER A 222 -4.19 11.49 -7.71
C SER A 222 -4.12 12.95 -7.26
N MET A 223 -2.99 13.62 -7.48
CA MET A 223 -2.79 15.02 -7.10
C MET A 223 -3.47 16.03 -8.05
N LEU A 224 -4.00 15.57 -9.19
CA LEU A 224 -4.70 16.44 -10.17
C LEU A 224 -6.03 17.01 -9.64
N GLY A 225 -6.55 16.53 -8.51
CA GLY A 225 -7.83 17.00 -7.98
C GLY A 225 -8.99 16.77 -8.97
N GLN A 226 -9.84 17.79 -9.17
CA GLN A 226 -11.01 17.70 -10.06
C GLN A 226 -10.66 17.51 -11.55
N ASP A 227 -9.47 17.92 -11.98
CA ASP A 227 -9.04 17.72 -13.38
C ASP A 227 -8.91 16.23 -13.71
N ALA A 228 -8.59 15.38 -12.74
CA ALA A 228 -8.58 13.94 -12.89
C ALA A 228 -9.93 13.37 -13.38
N VAL A 229 -11.04 13.97 -12.94
CA VAL A 229 -12.40 13.58 -13.34
C VAL A 229 -12.63 13.88 -14.83
N THR A 230 -12.23 15.08 -15.25
CA THR A 230 -12.35 15.51 -16.65
C THR A 230 -11.50 14.62 -17.56
N VAL A 231 -10.26 14.36 -17.15
CA VAL A 231 -9.34 13.46 -17.86
C VAL A 231 -9.93 12.06 -17.97
N ALA A 232 -10.41 11.50 -16.87
CA ALA A 232 -11.00 10.16 -16.84
C ALA A 232 -12.24 10.05 -17.75
N SER A 233 -13.13 11.04 -17.70
CA SER A 233 -14.32 11.07 -18.56
C SER A 233 -13.92 11.12 -20.03
N THR A 234 -13.05 12.04 -20.41
CA THR A 234 -12.62 12.20 -21.82
C THR A 234 -11.96 10.95 -22.36
N PHE A 235 -11.02 10.34 -21.62
CA PHE A 235 -10.40 9.08 -22.05
C PHE A 235 -11.42 7.94 -22.14
N ASN A 236 -12.39 7.88 -21.24
CA ASN A 236 -13.43 6.88 -21.30
C ASN A 236 -14.34 7.06 -22.49
N ASP A 237 -14.76 8.29 -22.79
CA ASP A 237 -15.70 8.60 -23.87
C ASP A 237 -15.03 8.44 -25.25
N GLU A 238 -13.76 8.87 -25.40
CA GLU A 238 -13.03 8.85 -26.66
C GLU A 238 -12.39 7.50 -26.97
N LEU A 239 -11.82 6.84 -25.97
CA LEU A 239 -11.02 5.62 -26.13
C LEU A 239 -11.73 4.38 -25.59
N GLY A 240 -12.61 4.52 -24.59
CA GLY A 240 -13.23 3.39 -23.88
C GLY A 240 -12.20 2.64 -23.05
N ILE A 241 -11.93 3.16 -21.87
CA ILE A 241 -10.99 2.53 -20.92
C ILE A 241 -11.64 1.35 -20.20
N ASP A 242 -10.84 0.43 -19.65
CA ASP A 242 -11.31 -0.75 -18.95
C ASP A 242 -11.00 -0.72 -17.45
N GLY A 243 -10.03 0.10 -17.05
CA GLY A 243 -9.63 0.25 -15.65
C GLY A 243 -8.77 1.48 -15.40
N LEU A 244 -8.61 1.79 -14.12
CA LEU A 244 -7.83 2.93 -13.63
C LEU A 244 -6.61 2.44 -12.83
N VAL A 245 -5.49 3.14 -12.99
CA VAL A 245 -4.30 3.02 -12.15
C VAL A 245 -4.06 4.37 -11.49
N LEU A 246 -4.14 4.42 -10.17
CA LEU A 246 -3.91 5.65 -9.41
C LEU A 246 -2.46 5.75 -8.99
N THR A 247 -1.84 6.90 -9.20
CA THR A 247 -0.43 7.14 -8.88
C THR A 247 -0.28 8.24 -7.84
N LYS A 248 0.87 8.32 -7.20
CA LYS A 248 1.23 9.34 -6.22
C LYS A 248 0.27 9.46 -5.03
N MET A 249 -0.32 8.33 -4.63
CA MET A 249 -1.26 8.29 -3.51
C MET A 249 -0.57 8.59 -2.17
N ASP A 250 0.74 8.44 -2.07
CA ASP A 250 1.57 8.83 -0.92
C ASP A 250 1.61 10.34 -0.68
N GLY A 251 1.55 11.14 -1.76
CA GLY A 251 1.50 12.60 -1.71
C GLY A 251 0.08 13.16 -1.59
N ASP A 252 -0.95 12.37 -1.87
CA ASP A 252 -2.35 12.79 -1.86
C ASP A 252 -3.02 12.53 -0.50
N THR A 253 -3.13 13.57 0.31
CA THR A 253 -3.84 13.51 1.60
C THR A 253 -5.37 13.60 1.43
N ARG A 254 -5.86 14.00 0.26
CA ARG A 254 -7.28 14.23 -0.03
C ARG A 254 -7.98 13.01 -0.62
N GLY A 255 -7.40 12.41 -1.68
CA GLY A 255 -7.88 11.17 -2.31
C GLY A 255 -9.19 11.24 -3.07
N GLY A 256 -9.85 12.40 -3.08
CA GLY A 256 -11.20 12.54 -3.66
C GLY A 256 -11.25 12.42 -5.17
N ALA A 257 -10.17 12.76 -5.86
CA ALA A 257 -10.05 12.59 -7.30
C ALA A 257 -10.21 11.12 -7.72
N ALA A 258 -9.65 10.20 -6.94
CA ALA A 258 -9.76 8.77 -7.16
C ALA A 258 -11.21 8.27 -7.08
N LEU A 259 -11.92 8.67 -6.02
CA LEU A 259 -13.33 8.35 -5.82
C LEU A 259 -14.19 8.90 -6.98
N SER A 260 -13.91 10.13 -7.38
CA SER A 260 -14.67 10.82 -8.42
C SER A 260 -14.43 10.23 -9.81
N ALA A 261 -13.17 9.94 -10.17
CA ALA A 261 -12.83 9.35 -11.46
C ALA A 261 -13.52 7.99 -11.64
N ARG A 262 -13.53 7.15 -10.61
CA ARG A 262 -14.27 5.87 -10.63
C ARG A 262 -15.77 6.07 -10.73
N ALA A 263 -16.34 6.97 -9.94
CA ALA A 263 -17.79 7.22 -9.93
C ALA A 263 -18.30 7.75 -11.27
N VAL A 264 -17.53 8.62 -11.94
CA VAL A 264 -17.92 9.21 -13.22
C VAL A 264 -17.75 8.24 -14.39
N THR A 265 -16.67 7.47 -14.41
CA THR A 265 -16.40 6.53 -15.51
C THR A 265 -17.08 5.17 -15.34
N GLY A 266 -17.45 4.80 -14.13
CA GLY A 266 -17.94 3.46 -13.80
C GLY A 266 -16.86 2.37 -13.91
N LYS A 267 -15.60 2.74 -14.20
CA LYS A 267 -14.50 1.78 -14.41
C LYS A 267 -13.77 1.45 -13.11
N PRO A 268 -13.36 0.17 -12.92
CA PRO A 268 -12.72 -0.24 -11.68
C PRO A 268 -11.32 0.35 -11.53
N ILE A 269 -10.94 0.68 -10.30
CA ILE A 269 -9.55 0.94 -9.98
C ILE A 269 -8.88 -0.42 -9.78
N LYS A 270 -7.77 -0.68 -10.47
CA LYS A 270 -7.06 -1.96 -10.40
C LYS A 270 -5.81 -1.91 -9.54
N PHE A 271 -5.07 -0.81 -9.63
CA PHE A 271 -3.81 -0.62 -8.91
C PHE A 271 -3.71 0.76 -8.30
N VAL A 272 -2.94 0.84 -7.21
CA VAL A 272 -2.54 2.08 -6.56
C VAL A 272 -1.04 2.12 -6.35
N GLY A 273 -0.41 3.20 -6.80
CA GLY A 273 1.00 3.51 -6.53
C GLY A 273 1.11 4.31 -5.24
N MET A 274 1.81 3.73 -4.27
CA MET A 274 1.93 4.25 -2.91
C MET A 274 3.28 4.93 -2.63
N GLY A 275 4.07 5.20 -3.68
CA GLY A 275 5.37 5.84 -3.55
C GLY A 275 6.19 5.74 -4.85
N GLU A 276 7.45 6.18 -4.80
CA GLU A 276 8.35 6.23 -5.97
C GLU A 276 9.03 4.89 -6.27
N LYS A 277 9.28 4.06 -5.25
CA LYS A 277 10.00 2.80 -5.41
C LYS A 277 9.22 1.80 -6.26
N LEU A 278 9.93 0.94 -6.97
CA LEU A 278 9.34 -0.03 -7.89
C LEU A 278 8.54 -1.16 -7.21
N ASP A 279 8.65 -1.33 -5.91
CA ASP A 279 7.87 -2.26 -5.09
C ASP A 279 6.65 -1.61 -4.43
N GLU A 280 6.51 -0.29 -4.49
CA GLU A 280 5.41 0.46 -3.91
C GLU A 280 4.22 0.53 -4.87
N LEU A 281 3.63 -0.63 -5.14
CA LEU A 281 2.40 -0.82 -5.91
C LEU A 281 1.53 -1.88 -5.25
N ASP A 282 0.29 -1.53 -4.96
CA ASP A 282 -0.69 -2.47 -4.41
C ASP A 282 -1.87 -2.67 -5.36
N TYR A 283 -2.52 -3.83 -5.28
CA TYR A 283 -3.86 -4.01 -5.84
C TYR A 283 -4.84 -3.11 -5.09
N PHE A 284 -5.85 -2.62 -5.79
CA PHE A 284 -6.88 -1.82 -5.15
C PHE A 284 -7.95 -2.72 -4.53
N TYR A 285 -8.14 -2.60 -3.23
CA TYR A 285 -9.18 -3.29 -2.45
C TYR A 285 -10.18 -2.26 -1.93
N PRO A 286 -11.39 -2.14 -2.53
CA PRO A 286 -12.39 -1.15 -2.13
C PRO A 286 -12.75 -1.18 -0.66
N ASP A 287 -12.98 -2.36 -0.10
CA ASP A 287 -13.33 -2.59 1.31
C ASP A 287 -12.26 -2.14 2.29
N ARG A 288 -10.98 -2.46 1.99
CA ARG A 288 -9.84 -2.03 2.82
C ARG A 288 -9.63 -0.52 2.76
N MET A 289 -9.84 0.05 1.57
CA MET A 289 -9.70 1.49 1.38
C MET A 289 -10.81 2.24 2.10
N ALA A 290 -12.06 1.77 2.05
CA ALA A 290 -13.18 2.32 2.81
C ALA A 290 -12.91 2.27 4.32
N SER A 291 -12.45 1.12 4.83
CA SER A 291 -12.08 0.96 6.24
C SER A 291 -10.95 1.90 6.66
N ARG A 292 -9.96 2.12 5.80
CA ARG A 292 -8.85 3.05 6.03
C ARG A 292 -9.33 4.51 6.09
N ILE A 293 -10.20 4.91 5.15
CA ILE A 293 -10.82 6.25 5.12
C ILE A 293 -11.63 6.51 6.39
N LEU A 294 -12.28 5.50 6.95
CA LEU A 294 -13.09 5.61 8.18
C LEU A 294 -12.27 5.50 9.47
N GLY A 295 -10.94 5.43 9.40
CA GLY A 295 -10.06 5.28 10.56
C GLY A 295 -10.20 3.91 11.26
N MET A 296 -10.82 2.92 10.60
CA MET A 296 -11.00 1.56 11.14
C MET A 296 -9.76 0.69 10.98
N GLY A 297 -8.72 1.19 10.32
CA GLY A 297 -7.48 0.48 10.04
C GLY A 297 -7.59 -0.51 8.87
N ASP A 298 -6.45 -1.07 8.50
CA ASP A 298 -6.35 -2.07 7.42
C ASP A 298 -5.55 -3.29 7.93
N VAL A 299 -6.17 -4.03 8.82
CA VAL A 299 -5.54 -5.20 9.46
C VAL A 299 -5.24 -6.30 8.44
N LEU A 300 -6.08 -6.47 7.42
CA LEU A 300 -5.90 -7.51 6.40
C LEU A 300 -4.65 -7.25 5.55
N SER A 301 -4.46 -6.03 5.07
CA SER A 301 -3.23 -5.66 4.35
C SER A 301 -1.97 -5.82 5.21
N LEU A 302 -2.07 -5.54 6.52
CA LEU A 302 -0.96 -5.75 7.43
C LEU A 302 -0.62 -7.24 7.58
N ILE A 303 -1.64 -8.11 7.69
CA ILE A 303 -1.45 -9.56 7.77
C ILE A 303 -0.82 -10.07 6.48
N GLU A 304 -1.31 -9.69 5.30
CA GLU A 304 -0.75 -10.12 4.02
C GLU A 304 0.70 -9.66 3.82
N LYS A 305 1.02 -8.41 4.20
CA LYS A 305 2.41 -7.93 4.18
C LYS A 305 3.28 -8.72 5.16
N ALA A 306 2.76 -9.04 6.33
CA ALA A 306 3.47 -9.86 7.31
C ALA A 306 3.70 -11.30 6.79
N GLU A 307 2.69 -11.92 6.18
CA GLU A 307 2.81 -13.26 5.59
C GLU A 307 3.84 -13.29 4.44
N THR A 308 3.85 -12.26 3.60
CA THR A 308 4.81 -12.15 2.48
C THR A 308 6.24 -11.90 2.98
N ALA A 309 6.40 -11.19 4.10
CA ALA A 309 7.70 -10.88 4.68
C ALA A 309 8.26 -12.01 5.56
N LEU A 310 7.39 -12.89 6.08
CA LEU A 310 7.78 -13.99 6.97
C LEU A 310 8.27 -15.20 6.17
N ASP A 311 9.59 -15.43 6.20
CA ASP A 311 10.18 -16.71 5.84
C ASP A 311 9.86 -17.73 6.96
N GLU A 312 8.92 -18.66 6.72
CA GLU A 312 8.52 -19.67 7.71
C GLU A 312 9.70 -20.44 8.30
N LYS A 313 10.75 -20.70 7.49
CA LYS A 313 11.96 -21.39 7.97
C LYS A 313 12.73 -20.52 8.99
N LYS A 314 12.85 -19.23 8.71
CA LYS A 314 13.50 -18.28 9.62
C LYS A 314 12.67 -18.06 10.89
N ALA A 315 11.36 -17.99 10.78
CA ALA A 315 10.46 -17.86 11.93
C ALA A 315 10.58 -19.05 12.89
N ARG A 316 10.60 -20.28 12.37
CA ARG A 316 10.79 -21.50 13.19
C ARG A 316 12.16 -21.56 13.83
N GLN A 317 13.22 -21.18 13.11
CA GLN A 317 14.57 -21.11 13.65
C GLN A 317 14.69 -20.08 14.79
N LEU A 318 14.04 -18.92 14.63
CA LEU A 318 14.01 -17.89 15.66
C LEU A 318 13.27 -18.36 16.90
N GLU A 319 12.10 -19.01 16.76
CA GLU A 319 11.35 -19.61 17.86
C GLU A 319 12.20 -20.62 18.64
N GLU A 320 12.92 -21.50 17.95
CA GLU A 320 13.87 -22.42 18.60
C GLU A 320 15.01 -21.71 19.34
N LYS A 321 15.59 -20.67 18.73
CA LYS A 321 16.65 -19.88 19.35
C LYS A 321 16.16 -19.13 20.60
N LEU A 322 14.97 -18.53 20.54
CA LEU A 322 14.33 -17.87 21.68
C LEU A 322 14.03 -18.89 22.81
N ARG A 323 13.51 -20.08 22.46
CA ARG A 323 13.27 -21.15 23.42
C ARG A 323 14.53 -21.66 24.10
N LYS A 324 15.65 -21.69 23.36
CA LYS A 324 16.98 -22.10 23.85
C LYS A 324 17.75 -20.95 24.51
N ASN A 325 17.18 -19.75 24.66
CA ASN A 325 17.84 -18.51 25.13
C ASN A 325 19.14 -18.17 24.36
N LYS A 326 19.18 -18.45 23.06
CA LYS A 326 20.34 -18.24 22.16
C LYS A 326 20.11 -17.08 21.18
N PHE A 327 19.23 -16.13 21.51
CA PHE A 327 19.00 -14.93 20.69
C PHE A 327 20.26 -14.04 20.72
N ASP A 328 20.82 -13.72 19.56
CA ASP A 328 22.03 -12.92 19.38
C ASP A 328 21.79 -11.62 18.59
N LEU A 329 22.85 -10.82 18.36
CA LEU A 329 22.73 -9.56 17.61
C LEU A 329 22.56 -9.78 16.10
N GLU A 330 22.92 -10.95 15.55
CA GLU A 330 22.62 -11.32 14.18
C GLU A 330 21.11 -11.55 14.02
N ASP A 331 20.52 -12.26 14.97
CA ASP A 331 19.05 -12.46 14.99
C ASP A 331 18.29 -11.13 15.12
N LEU A 332 18.83 -10.18 15.92
CA LEU A 332 18.28 -8.85 16.04
C LEU A 332 18.35 -8.10 14.70
N LEU A 333 19.46 -8.19 13.98
CA LEU A 333 19.63 -7.58 12.67
C LEU A 333 18.64 -8.15 11.66
N ASP A 334 18.51 -9.48 11.61
CA ASP A 334 17.55 -10.17 10.74
C ASP A 334 16.11 -9.73 11.04
N GLN A 335 15.73 -9.54 12.32
CA GLN A 335 14.42 -9.05 12.71
C GLN A 335 14.20 -7.60 12.27
N MET A 336 15.21 -6.72 12.41
CA MET A 336 15.12 -5.34 11.94
C MET A 336 14.92 -5.27 10.41
N GLU A 337 15.62 -6.13 9.65
CA GLU A 337 15.44 -6.21 8.20
C GLU A 337 14.04 -6.74 7.80
N GLN A 338 13.49 -7.69 8.56
CA GLN A 338 12.12 -8.17 8.32
C GLN A 338 11.09 -7.08 8.59
N VAL A 339 11.24 -6.32 9.68
CA VAL A 339 10.35 -5.18 9.99
C VAL A 339 10.42 -4.11 8.90
N GLN A 340 11.61 -3.80 8.37
CA GLN A 340 11.73 -2.84 7.27
C GLN A 340 11.05 -3.30 5.97
N LYS A 341 10.98 -4.61 5.71
CA LYS A 341 10.23 -5.15 4.57
C LYS A 341 8.72 -4.97 4.69
N LEU A 342 8.20 -4.80 5.92
CA LEU A 342 6.78 -4.51 6.17
C LEU A 342 6.40 -3.04 5.85
N GLY A 343 7.37 -2.18 5.64
CA GLY A 343 7.23 -0.75 5.45
C GLY A 343 7.78 0.07 6.61
N SER A 344 7.56 1.40 6.59
CA SER A 344 7.98 2.25 7.71
C SER A 344 7.17 1.93 8.97
N MET A 345 7.75 2.15 10.16
CA MET A 345 7.00 2.00 11.43
C MET A 345 5.75 2.87 11.46
N LYS A 346 5.79 4.04 10.81
CA LYS A 346 4.66 4.93 10.67
C LYS A 346 3.53 4.30 9.83
N ASP A 347 3.88 3.58 8.76
CA ASP A 347 2.92 2.87 7.92
C ASP A 347 2.26 1.71 8.69
N ILE A 348 3.06 0.92 9.40
CA ILE A 348 2.56 -0.18 10.23
C ILE A 348 1.60 0.32 11.31
N LEU A 349 1.97 1.39 12.03
CA LEU A 349 1.14 2.00 13.06
C LEU A 349 -0.17 2.56 12.49
N SER A 350 -0.15 3.07 11.26
CA SER A 350 -1.35 3.60 10.61
C SER A 350 -2.36 2.54 10.20
N MET A 351 -1.92 1.30 10.00
CA MET A 351 -2.79 0.17 9.65
C MET A 351 -3.50 -0.44 10.86
N LEU A 352 -3.08 -0.12 12.08
CA LEU A 352 -3.68 -0.65 13.31
C LEU A 352 -4.90 0.18 13.71
N PRO A 353 -6.05 -0.47 13.97
CA PRO A 353 -7.27 0.20 14.43
C PRO A 353 -7.10 0.75 15.86
N GLY A 354 -7.62 1.95 16.13
CA GLY A 354 -7.71 2.50 17.48
C GLY A 354 -6.42 3.13 18.03
N ILE A 355 -5.38 3.30 17.21
CA ILE A 355 -4.18 4.02 17.62
C ILE A 355 -4.48 5.52 17.61
N ASN A 356 -4.59 6.10 18.81
CA ASN A 356 -4.87 7.52 19.02
C ASN A 356 -3.81 8.42 18.36
N LYS A 357 -4.23 9.64 17.93
CA LYS A 357 -3.36 10.70 17.37
C LYS A 357 -2.07 10.93 18.17
N LYS A 358 -2.11 10.78 19.50
CA LYS A 358 -0.93 10.92 20.37
C LYS A 358 0.21 9.92 20.08
N VAL A 359 -0.11 8.77 19.47
CA VAL A 359 0.89 7.77 19.08
C VAL A 359 1.32 7.97 17.62
N LYS A 360 0.46 8.57 16.79
CA LYS A 360 0.80 8.98 15.41
C LYS A 360 1.82 10.14 15.39
N ASP A 361 1.80 11.01 16.40
CA ASP A 361 2.73 12.13 16.58
C ASP A 361 4.03 11.75 17.31
N VAL A 362 4.15 10.51 17.78
CA VAL A 362 5.46 9.99 18.22
C VAL A 362 6.29 9.83 16.95
N ASP A 363 7.21 10.75 16.79
CA ASP A 363 8.24 10.72 15.75
C ASP A 363 9.11 9.47 16.01
N VAL A 364 8.62 8.30 15.57
CA VAL A 364 9.43 7.08 15.57
C VAL A 364 10.50 7.34 14.51
N ASP A 365 11.63 7.86 14.97
CA ASP A 365 12.75 8.22 14.14
C ASP A 365 13.31 6.93 13.51
N ASP A 366 12.87 6.62 12.28
CA ASP A 366 13.40 5.50 11.47
C ASP A 366 14.94 5.56 11.41
N ARG A 367 15.52 6.76 11.60
CA ARG A 367 16.99 6.96 11.73
C ARG A 367 17.58 6.26 12.96
N GLN A 368 16.80 6.03 14.02
CA GLN A 368 17.31 5.28 15.18
C GLN A 368 17.48 3.80 14.84
N LEU A 369 16.56 3.22 14.09
CA LEU A 369 16.70 1.84 13.58
C LEU A 369 17.90 1.72 12.64
N ASP A 370 18.06 2.68 11.72
CA ASP A 370 19.20 2.71 10.81
C ASP A 370 20.53 2.85 11.54
N ARG A 371 20.60 3.67 12.59
CA ARG A 371 21.79 3.79 13.47
C ARG A 371 22.10 2.49 14.18
N MET A 372 21.10 1.82 14.76
CA MET A 372 21.29 0.53 15.42
C MET A 372 21.79 -0.53 14.43
N ARG A 373 21.21 -0.56 13.23
CA ARG A 373 21.66 -1.45 12.14
C ARG A 373 23.11 -1.18 11.75
N ALA A 374 23.49 0.08 11.54
CA ALA A 374 24.85 0.45 11.19
C ALA A 374 25.87 0.03 12.25
N ILE A 375 25.54 0.16 13.55
CA ILE A 375 26.38 -0.30 14.64
C ILE A 375 26.55 -1.82 14.59
N ILE A 376 25.46 -2.59 14.41
CA ILE A 376 25.53 -4.06 14.35
C ILE A 376 26.32 -4.52 13.11
N GLN A 377 26.10 -3.88 11.95
CA GLN A 377 26.82 -4.19 10.72
C GLN A 377 28.33 -3.89 10.82
N SER A 378 28.74 -2.91 11.60
CA SER A 378 30.14 -2.60 11.89
C SER A 378 30.84 -3.65 12.81
N MET A 379 30.07 -4.53 13.43
CA MET A 379 30.59 -5.64 14.23
C MET A 379 31.01 -6.83 13.36
N THR A 380 31.99 -7.57 13.77
CA THR A 380 32.32 -8.87 13.17
C THR A 380 31.26 -9.92 13.53
N ILE A 381 31.13 -10.97 12.71
CA ILE A 381 30.20 -12.08 12.96
C ILE A 381 30.40 -12.70 14.36
N LYS A 382 31.65 -12.80 14.81
CA LYS A 382 31.95 -13.31 16.16
C LYS A 382 31.45 -12.40 17.28
N GLU A 383 31.49 -11.08 17.06
CA GLU A 383 31.00 -10.08 18.03
C GLU A 383 29.47 -10.02 18.04
N ARG A 384 28.82 -10.20 16.89
CA ARG A 384 27.36 -10.28 16.81
C ARG A 384 26.82 -11.51 17.54
N LYS A 385 27.49 -12.68 17.39
CA LYS A 385 27.11 -13.93 18.05
C LYS A 385 27.46 -13.97 19.53
N ASN A 386 28.52 -13.26 19.94
CA ASN A 386 28.95 -13.20 21.34
C ASN A 386 29.32 -11.76 21.72
N PRO A 387 28.38 -10.92 22.09
CA PRO A 387 28.63 -9.53 22.46
C PRO A 387 29.50 -9.33 23.71
N ASP A 388 29.69 -10.36 24.54
CA ASP A 388 30.49 -10.25 25.76
C ASP A 388 32.00 -10.12 25.47
N ILE A 389 32.45 -10.47 24.25
CA ILE A 389 33.82 -10.25 23.83
C ILE A 389 34.13 -8.80 23.45
N ILE A 390 33.14 -7.91 23.42
CA ILE A 390 33.28 -6.51 22.98
C ILE A 390 33.89 -5.68 24.11
N ASN A 391 35.23 -5.57 24.10
CA ASN A 391 36.02 -4.75 25.02
C ASN A 391 36.06 -3.28 24.56
N PRO A 392 36.65 -2.35 25.38
CA PRO A 392 36.73 -0.92 25.04
C PRO A 392 37.40 -0.60 23.69
N SER A 393 38.44 -1.36 23.31
CA SER A 393 39.13 -1.19 22.03
C SER A 393 38.17 -1.53 20.84
N ARG A 394 37.45 -2.64 20.95
CA ARG A 394 36.45 -3.06 19.93
C ARG A 394 35.31 -2.08 19.83
N LYS A 395 34.81 -1.54 20.95
CA LYS A 395 33.78 -0.50 20.93
C LYS A 395 34.21 0.73 20.13
N ARG A 396 35.46 1.20 20.33
CA ARG A 396 36.05 2.32 19.58
C ARG A 396 36.11 2.02 18.07
N ARG A 397 36.54 0.81 17.70
CA ARG A 397 36.58 0.38 16.31
C ARG A 397 35.19 0.31 15.68
N ILE A 398 34.21 -0.27 16.39
CA ILE A 398 32.82 -0.38 15.93
C ILE A 398 32.24 1.02 15.74
N ALA A 399 32.40 1.92 16.70
CA ALA A 399 31.92 3.30 16.63
C ALA A 399 32.55 4.06 15.44
N ALA A 400 33.87 3.94 15.25
CA ALA A 400 34.54 4.56 14.11
C ALA A 400 34.06 3.99 12.76
N GLY A 401 33.79 2.68 12.68
CA GLY A 401 33.34 2.01 11.46
C GLY A 401 31.93 2.40 11.01
N CYS A 402 31.07 2.85 11.92
CA CYS A 402 29.71 3.32 11.61
C CYS A 402 29.55 4.84 11.73
N GLY A 403 30.61 5.59 12.02
CA GLY A 403 30.56 7.05 12.15
C GLY A 403 29.80 7.54 13.40
N MET A 404 29.72 6.71 14.46
CA MET A 404 28.97 7.02 15.68
C MET A 404 29.88 7.13 16.90
N GLN A 405 29.31 7.50 18.05
CA GLN A 405 30.04 7.62 19.29
C GLN A 405 30.06 6.29 20.07
N VAL A 406 31.04 6.11 20.96
CA VAL A 406 31.16 4.91 21.81
C VAL A 406 29.95 4.77 22.73
N GLU A 407 29.33 5.87 23.11
CA GLU A 407 28.11 5.95 23.90
C GLU A 407 26.94 5.26 23.20
N ASP A 408 26.81 5.41 21.87
CA ASP A 408 25.75 4.79 21.08
C ASP A 408 25.91 3.27 21.04
N VAL A 409 27.17 2.80 20.90
CA VAL A 409 27.48 1.38 20.98
C VAL A 409 27.18 0.82 22.38
N ASN A 410 27.47 1.56 23.45
CA ASN A 410 27.15 1.16 24.82
C ASN A 410 25.63 1.10 25.03
N ARG A 411 24.87 2.09 24.49
CA ARG A 411 23.41 2.14 24.57
C ARG A 411 22.79 0.90 23.92
N LEU A 412 23.20 0.57 22.69
CA LEU A 412 22.75 -0.64 21.99
C LEU A 412 23.03 -1.92 22.79
N LEU A 413 24.25 -2.08 23.29
CA LEU A 413 24.62 -3.27 24.07
C LEU A 413 23.82 -3.38 25.38
N ASN A 414 23.51 -2.26 26.03
CA ASN A 414 22.67 -2.25 27.23
C ASN A 414 21.22 -2.60 26.92
N GLN A 415 20.65 -2.05 25.85
CA GLN A 415 19.29 -2.39 25.38
C GLN A 415 19.21 -3.89 25.04
N TYR A 416 20.17 -4.41 24.32
CA TYR A 416 20.26 -5.84 24.01
C TYR A 416 20.30 -6.72 25.27
N ARG A 417 21.11 -6.35 26.28
CA ARG A 417 21.15 -7.08 27.56
C ARG A 417 19.84 -7.02 28.33
N GLN A 418 19.14 -5.89 28.29
CA GLN A 418 17.81 -5.76 28.90
C GLN A 418 16.79 -6.68 28.23
N MET A 419 16.80 -6.70 26.90
CA MET A 419 15.96 -7.58 26.09
C MET A 419 16.25 -9.06 26.39
N GLN A 420 17.49 -9.47 26.46
CA GLN A 420 17.85 -10.85 26.85
C GLN A 420 17.33 -11.22 28.25
N LYS A 421 17.43 -10.30 29.23
CA LYS A 421 16.88 -10.52 30.57
C LYS A 421 15.35 -10.70 30.53
N MET A 422 14.65 -9.90 29.72
CA MET A 422 13.22 -10.00 29.54
C MET A 422 12.82 -11.36 28.94
N PHE A 423 13.49 -11.82 27.90
CA PHE A 423 13.26 -13.15 27.30
C PHE A 423 13.53 -14.29 28.27
N LYS A 424 14.60 -14.21 29.05
CA LYS A 424 14.88 -15.21 30.11
C LYS A 424 13.77 -15.24 31.17
N HIS A 425 13.21 -14.08 31.52
CA HIS A 425 12.12 -13.98 32.50
C HIS A 425 10.82 -14.55 31.94
N MET A 426 10.49 -14.28 30.69
CA MET A 426 9.31 -14.85 29.98
C MET A 426 9.39 -16.38 29.86
N ASN A 427 10.60 -16.94 29.62
CA ASN A 427 10.81 -18.38 29.54
C ASN A 427 10.87 -19.07 30.92
N SER A 428 10.87 -18.33 32.02
CA SER A 428 10.90 -18.90 33.36
C SER A 428 9.60 -19.65 33.71
N GLY A 429 9.71 -20.79 34.38
CA GLY A 429 8.57 -21.66 34.70
C GLY A 429 7.48 -20.97 35.56
N SER A 430 7.82 -19.89 36.28
CA SER A 430 6.89 -19.10 37.08
C SER A 430 5.94 -18.29 36.20
N MET A 431 6.45 -17.70 35.13
CA MET A 431 5.64 -16.89 34.19
C MET A 431 4.76 -17.77 33.30
N LYS A 432 5.26 -18.93 32.86
CA LYS A 432 4.45 -19.93 32.14
C LYS A 432 3.26 -20.44 32.98
N ARG A 433 3.44 -20.64 34.29
CA ARG A 433 2.35 -21.00 35.20
C ARG A 433 1.34 -19.85 35.38
N LYS A 434 1.80 -18.59 35.41
CA LYS A 434 0.93 -17.41 35.54
C LYS A 434 0.13 -17.15 34.26
N MET A 435 0.73 -17.32 33.06
CA MET A 435 0.04 -17.25 31.77
C MET A 435 -1.00 -18.37 31.61
N LYS A 436 -0.69 -19.59 32.07
CA LYS A 436 -1.63 -20.71 32.07
C LYS A 436 -2.83 -20.46 33.01
N ARG A 437 -2.62 -19.76 34.13
CA ARG A 437 -3.68 -19.34 35.05
C ARG A 437 -4.56 -18.21 34.54
N MET A 438 -4.02 -17.34 33.65
CA MET A 438 -4.75 -16.24 32.99
C MET A 438 -5.45 -16.65 31.70
N GLY A 439 -5.47 -17.96 31.33
CA GLY A 439 -6.18 -18.44 30.14
C GLY A 439 -5.51 -18.07 28.79
N LEU A 440 -4.28 -17.54 28.80
CA LEU A 440 -3.54 -17.10 27.63
C LEU A 440 -2.72 -18.21 26.94
N THR A 441 -2.82 -19.46 27.40
CA THR A 441 -2.25 -20.62 26.73
C THR A 441 -3.38 -21.59 26.41
N GLY A 442 -4.01 -21.39 25.25
CA GLY A 442 -4.92 -22.37 24.63
C GLY A 442 -4.14 -23.60 24.22
N GLY A 443 -4.60 -24.76 24.68
CA GLY A 443 -4.06 -26.07 24.34
C GLY A 443 -4.27 -26.43 22.87
N GLY A 444 -3.43 -27.29 22.41
CA GLY A 444 -3.12 -27.85 21.16
C GLY A 444 -4.18 -28.00 20.07
N ASN A 445 -3.64 -28.09 18.84
CA ASN A 445 -4.25 -28.37 17.56
C ASN A 445 -5.19 -27.31 16.98
N GLY A 446 -4.68 -26.54 16.05
CA GLY A 446 -5.48 -25.68 15.17
C GLY A 446 -4.80 -24.34 14.94
N MET A 447 -4.38 -24.15 13.76
CA MET A 447 -3.96 -22.92 13.10
C MET A 447 -4.87 -21.74 13.53
N GLY A 448 -4.37 -20.76 14.24
CA GLY A 448 -5.15 -19.57 14.59
C GLY A 448 -4.86 -19.04 15.99
N GLY A 449 -3.87 -18.17 16.15
CA GLY A 449 -3.59 -17.60 17.46
C GLY A 449 -2.44 -16.59 17.48
N MET A 450 -2.42 -15.67 16.54
CA MET A 450 -1.50 -14.51 16.59
C MET A 450 -2.27 -13.28 17.16
N GLY A 451 -2.82 -13.48 18.34
CA GLY A 451 -3.45 -12.44 19.16
C GLY A 451 -2.70 -12.28 20.47
N GLY A 452 -1.62 -11.52 20.51
CA GLY A 452 -0.87 -11.33 21.75
C GLY A 452 0.42 -10.51 21.62
N MET A 453 0.48 -9.59 20.68
CA MET A 453 1.62 -8.65 20.59
C MET A 453 1.21 -7.24 21.01
N GLY A 454 0.44 -7.14 22.10
CA GLY A 454 0.15 -5.93 22.84
C GLY A 454 1.15 -5.74 23.97
N GLY A 455 2.38 -5.31 23.68
CA GLY A 455 3.41 -5.15 24.71
C GLY A 455 4.67 -4.44 24.25
N PHE A 456 4.64 -3.68 23.17
CA PHE A 456 5.75 -2.81 22.76
C PHE A 456 5.53 -1.33 23.14
N GLY A 457 4.83 -1.08 24.24
CA GLY A 457 4.69 0.25 24.82
C GLY A 457 5.53 0.41 26.08
N GLY A 458 6.82 0.67 25.93
CA GLY A 458 7.69 0.89 27.08
C GLY A 458 9.16 0.98 26.70
N PHE A 459 9.53 1.83 25.76
CA PHE A 459 10.89 2.34 25.71
C PHE A 459 10.96 3.58 26.60
N PRO A 460 11.70 3.57 27.71
CA PRO A 460 12.01 4.82 28.43
C PRO A 460 12.92 5.66 27.54
N MET A 461 12.56 6.92 27.39
CA MET A 461 13.40 7.96 26.77
C MET A 461 14.75 8.11 27.46
#